data_64eae527de60aad366576e374f85dc53
#
_entry.id   64eae527de60aad366576e374f85dc53
#
_cell.length_a   1.000
_cell.length_b   1.000
_cell.length_c   1.000
_cell.angle_alpha   90.00
_cell.angle_beta   90.00
_cell.angle_gamma   90.00
#
_symmetry.space_group_name_H-M   'P 1'
#
loop_
_entity.id
_entity.type
_entity.pdbx_description
1 polymer ?
#
loop_
_entity_poly.entity_id
_entity_poly.type
_entity_poly.pdbx_seq_one_letter_code
_entity_poly.pdbx_strand_id
1 'polypeptide(L)'
;MLFGLQKCFGAGGGSCVVILSPKALERAEKIKRQRKIPFSFDLSEAARYADLHQTFNTPSTTNIWLFNEACKWMLANGAIEGMDRLCRMHAQFLEEWALKSGYLMPLVEDKLFRSYTSYTLKITDPALQANDINRALAATGLFNLQDGIKAHPSAPENSLRIACFPFVDPHGINEYERLTKCVDYVVSQLKNNHR
;
A
#
# COMPACT_ATOMS: atom_id res chain seq x y z
N MET A 1 0.40 -18.32 4.06
CA MET A 1 0.42 -16.91 3.59
C MET A 1 -0.51 -16.09 4.46
N LEU A 2 -0.16 -14.84 4.79
CA LEU A 2 -0.99 -13.90 5.56
C LEU A 2 -1.02 -12.56 4.83
N PHE A 3 -2.18 -11.95 4.68
CA PHE A 3 -2.31 -10.61 4.11
C PHE A 3 -3.52 -9.85 4.68
N GLY A 4 -3.38 -8.52 4.76
CA GLY A 4 -4.45 -7.62 5.19
C GLY A 4 -5.31 -7.17 4.01
N LEU A 5 -6.58 -6.89 4.26
CA LEU A 5 -7.55 -6.53 3.23
C LEU A 5 -7.48 -5.04 2.82
N GLN A 6 -6.90 -4.19 3.66
CA GLN A 6 -6.89 -2.73 3.50
C GLN A 6 -5.81 -2.18 2.55
N LYS A 7 -5.07 -3.03 1.85
CA LYS A 7 -4.00 -2.65 0.91
C LYS A 7 -4.47 -2.88 -0.54
N CYS A 8 -3.79 -3.73 -1.27
CA CYS A 8 -4.10 -4.00 -2.68
C CYS A 8 -5.52 -4.50 -2.94
N PHE A 9 -6.20 -5.08 -1.96
CA PHE A 9 -7.60 -5.49 -2.08
C PHE A 9 -8.60 -4.36 -1.86
N GLY A 10 -8.20 -3.19 -1.38
CA GLY A 10 -9.07 -2.02 -1.26
C GLY A 10 -10.24 -2.14 -0.27
N ALA A 11 -10.27 -3.18 0.57
CA ALA A 11 -11.26 -3.33 1.63
C ALA A 11 -10.85 -2.58 2.91
N GLY A 12 -11.68 -2.62 3.94
CA GLY A 12 -11.40 -1.94 5.21
C GLY A 12 -10.29 -2.62 6.04
N GLY A 13 -9.73 -1.86 6.98
CA GLY A 13 -8.77 -2.38 7.95
C GLY A 13 -9.39 -3.29 9.01
N GLY A 14 -8.54 -3.91 9.85
CA GLY A 14 -8.97 -4.75 10.98
C GLY A 14 -9.27 -6.21 10.63
N SER A 15 -9.14 -6.61 9.36
CA SER A 15 -9.32 -7.99 8.90
C SER A 15 -8.13 -8.47 8.09
N CYS A 16 -7.84 -9.76 8.18
CA CYS A 16 -6.80 -10.41 7.39
C CYS A 16 -7.25 -11.79 6.92
N VAL A 17 -6.64 -12.28 5.86
CA VAL A 17 -6.79 -13.63 5.36
C VAL A 17 -5.53 -14.42 5.68
N VAL A 18 -5.69 -15.62 6.20
CA VAL A 18 -4.62 -16.58 6.45
C VAL A 18 -4.86 -17.82 5.60
N ILE A 19 -3.90 -18.16 4.76
CA ILE A 19 -3.92 -19.39 3.95
C ILE A 19 -2.84 -20.32 4.51
N LEU A 20 -3.27 -21.47 5.03
CA LEU A 20 -2.40 -22.48 5.62
C LEU A 20 -2.22 -23.65 4.65
N SER A 21 -0.98 -24.09 4.48
CA SER A 21 -0.72 -25.40 3.86
C SER A 21 -0.92 -26.51 4.91
N PRO A 22 -1.13 -27.78 4.48
CA PRO A 22 -1.19 -28.92 5.41
C PRO A 22 0.01 -28.97 6.35
N LYS A 23 1.23 -28.79 5.80
CA LYS A 23 2.47 -28.74 6.58
C LYS A 23 2.52 -27.61 7.61
N ALA A 24 1.93 -26.44 7.29
CA ALA A 24 1.84 -25.33 8.24
C ALA A 24 0.89 -25.65 9.39
N LEU A 25 -0.22 -26.33 9.11
CA LEU A 25 -1.20 -26.77 10.11
C LEU A 25 -0.59 -27.81 11.04
N GLU A 26 0.08 -28.84 10.51
CA GLU A 26 0.82 -29.85 11.31
C GLU A 26 1.85 -29.19 12.23
N ARG A 27 2.58 -28.19 11.72
CA ARG A 27 3.53 -27.42 12.52
C ARG A 27 2.86 -26.62 13.63
N ALA A 28 1.72 -26.00 13.36
CA ALA A 28 0.94 -25.25 14.35
C ALA A 28 0.49 -26.17 15.50
N GLU A 29 -0.03 -27.36 15.18
CA GLU A 29 -0.43 -28.39 16.14
C GLU A 29 0.76 -28.87 17.00
N LYS A 30 1.91 -29.11 16.37
CA LYS A 30 3.12 -29.52 17.09
C LYS A 30 3.59 -28.45 18.08
N ILE A 31 3.56 -27.18 17.67
CA ILE A 31 3.98 -26.05 18.52
C ILE A 31 3.01 -25.88 19.69
N LYS A 32 1.69 -26.00 19.45
CA LYS A 32 0.66 -25.91 20.48
C LYS A 32 0.85 -26.94 21.61
N ARG A 33 1.33 -28.14 21.28
CA ARG A 33 1.64 -29.18 22.27
C ARG A 33 2.89 -28.88 23.11
N GLN A 34 3.81 -28.04 22.58
CA GLN A 34 5.09 -27.76 23.23
C GLN A 34 5.08 -26.49 24.09
N ARG A 35 4.18 -25.57 23.80
CA ARG A 35 4.10 -24.29 24.52
C ARG A 35 2.70 -23.69 24.45
N LYS A 36 2.39 -22.85 25.44
CA LYS A 36 1.13 -22.09 25.46
C LYS A 36 1.15 -21.03 24.35
N ILE A 37 0.14 -21.06 23.49
CA ILE A 37 -0.10 -20.07 22.45
C ILE A 37 -1.29 -19.20 22.87
N PRO A 38 -1.18 -17.87 22.83
CA PRO A 38 -2.34 -17.01 23.01
C PRO A 38 -3.42 -17.34 21.97
N PHE A 39 -4.68 -17.39 22.40
CA PHE A 39 -5.80 -17.83 21.55
C PHE A 39 -5.86 -17.10 20.19
N SER A 40 -5.63 -15.78 20.18
CA SER A 40 -5.64 -14.97 18.95
C SER A 40 -4.53 -15.31 17.93
N PHE A 41 -3.52 -16.06 18.36
CA PHE A 41 -2.40 -16.52 17.51
C PHE A 41 -2.40 -18.02 17.27
N ASP A 42 -3.40 -18.73 17.80
CA ASP A 42 -3.53 -20.18 17.63
C ASP A 42 -4.11 -20.52 16.26
N LEU A 43 -3.23 -20.80 15.29
CA LEU A 43 -3.63 -21.14 13.92
C LEU A 43 -4.38 -22.46 13.81
N SER A 44 -4.18 -23.40 14.75
CA SER A 44 -4.94 -24.65 14.79
C SER A 44 -6.40 -24.38 15.19
N GLU A 45 -6.61 -23.51 16.18
CA GLU A 45 -7.98 -23.11 16.53
C GLU A 45 -8.62 -22.29 15.41
N ALA A 46 -7.86 -21.39 14.76
CA ALA A 46 -8.37 -20.65 13.62
C ALA A 46 -8.84 -21.60 12.50
N ALA A 47 -8.07 -22.64 12.19
CA ALA A 47 -8.45 -23.65 11.19
C ALA A 47 -9.72 -24.41 11.64
N ARG A 48 -9.78 -24.84 12.91
CA ARG A 48 -10.97 -25.51 13.45
C ARG A 48 -12.25 -24.67 13.35
N TYR A 49 -12.15 -23.35 13.61
CA TYR A 49 -13.30 -22.44 13.43
C TYR A 49 -13.63 -22.26 11.96
N ALA A 50 -12.64 -22.22 11.07
CA ALA A 50 -12.88 -22.13 9.62
C ALA A 50 -13.63 -23.36 9.09
N ASP A 51 -13.32 -24.57 9.57
CA ASP A 51 -14.04 -25.81 9.22
C ASP A 51 -15.51 -25.77 9.67
N LEU A 52 -15.81 -25.03 10.73
CA LEU A 52 -17.16 -24.76 11.23
C LEU A 52 -17.83 -23.56 10.52
N HIS A 53 -17.20 -22.97 9.52
CA HIS A 53 -17.64 -21.72 8.86
C HIS A 53 -17.82 -20.55 9.84
N GLN A 54 -16.94 -20.45 10.82
CA GLN A 54 -16.95 -19.44 11.89
C GLN A 54 -15.60 -18.72 12.00
N THR A 55 -15.59 -17.66 12.76
CA THR A 55 -14.39 -16.94 13.19
C THR A 55 -14.38 -16.81 14.72
N PHE A 56 -13.20 -16.53 15.32
CA PHE A 56 -13.09 -16.36 16.77
C PHE A 56 -14.01 -15.26 17.33
N ASN A 57 -14.10 -14.16 16.60
CA ASN A 57 -14.91 -13.00 16.95
C ASN A 57 -15.87 -12.71 15.81
N THR A 58 -16.93 -11.96 16.08
CA THR A 58 -17.85 -11.50 15.03
C THR A 58 -17.09 -10.74 13.95
N PRO A 59 -17.08 -11.21 12.71
CA PRO A 59 -16.34 -10.54 11.65
C PRO A 59 -17.08 -9.30 11.15
N SER A 60 -16.34 -8.34 10.60
CA SER A 60 -16.94 -7.21 9.88
C SER A 60 -17.54 -7.71 8.56
N THR A 61 -18.86 -7.82 8.50
CA THR A 61 -19.58 -8.24 7.27
C THR A 61 -19.34 -7.25 6.12
N THR A 62 -19.22 -5.95 6.41
CA THR A 62 -18.86 -4.92 5.43
C THR A 62 -17.50 -5.19 4.80
N ASN A 63 -16.47 -5.53 5.61
CA ASN A 63 -15.14 -5.83 5.09
C ASN A 63 -15.14 -7.11 4.24
N ILE A 64 -15.90 -8.13 4.64
CA ILE A 64 -16.04 -9.37 3.86
C ILE A 64 -16.70 -9.08 2.53
N TRP A 65 -17.77 -8.27 2.53
CA TRP A 65 -18.46 -7.88 1.29
C TRP A 65 -17.56 -7.07 0.37
N LEU A 66 -16.88 -6.02 0.88
CA LEU A 66 -15.92 -5.23 0.10
C LEU A 66 -14.80 -6.08 -0.49
N PHE A 67 -14.25 -7.00 0.31
CA PHE A 67 -13.22 -7.93 -0.17
C PHE A 67 -13.74 -8.85 -1.28
N ASN A 68 -14.96 -9.37 -1.14
CA ASN A 68 -15.59 -10.20 -2.17
C ASN A 68 -15.78 -9.42 -3.48
N GLU A 69 -16.29 -8.18 -3.42
CA GLU A 69 -16.45 -7.33 -4.61
C GLU A 69 -15.10 -6.97 -5.24
N ALA A 70 -14.08 -6.67 -4.41
CA ALA A 70 -12.72 -6.45 -4.88
C ALA A 70 -12.17 -7.69 -5.63
N CYS A 71 -12.34 -8.88 -5.07
CA CYS A 71 -11.92 -10.13 -5.72
C CYS A 71 -12.63 -10.35 -7.06
N LYS A 72 -13.94 -10.11 -7.14
CA LYS A 72 -14.71 -10.23 -8.39
C LYS A 72 -14.17 -9.28 -9.45
N TRP A 73 -13.94 -8.02 -9.07
CA TRP A 73 -13.38 -7.02 -9.97
C TRP A 73 -11.96 -7.42 -10.44
N MET A 74 -11.09 -7.86 -9.55
CA MET A 74 -9.74 -8.31 -9.89
C MET A 74 -9.77 -9.48 -10.88
N LEU A 75 -10.64 -10.47 -10.64
CA LEU A 75 -10.81 -11.62 -11.54
C LEU A 75 -11.29 -11.17 -12.93
N ALA A 76 -12.25 -10.25 -13.00
CA ALA A 76 -12.76 -9.70 -14.26
C ALA A 76 -11.72 -8.85 -15.02
N ASN A 77 -10.71 -8.32 -14.32
CA ASN A 77 -9.66 -7.45 -14.88
C ASN A 77 -8.29 -8.13 -15.01
N GLY A 78 -8.28 -9.44 -15.22
CA GLY A 78 -7.08 -10.22 -15.52
C GLY A 78 -6.36 -10.78 -14.29
N ALA A 79 -7.10 -10.92 -13.19
CA ALA A 79 -6.62 -11.54 -11.95
C ALA A 79 -5.26 -10.96 -11.48
N ILE A 80 -4.35 -11.81 -11.01
CA ILE A 80 -3.08 -11.37 -10.45
C ILE A 80 -2.19 -10.68 -11.50
N GLU A 81 -2.18 -11.15 -12.73
CA GLU A 81 -1.41 -10.57 -13.83
C GLU A 81 -1.95 -9.19 -14.22
N GLY A 82 -3.28 -9.01 -14.17
CA GLY A 82 -3.92 -7.72 -14.39
C GLY A 82 -3.54 -6.71 -13.30
N MET A 83 -3.55 -7.12 -12.05
CA MET A 83 -3.18 -6.28 -10.91
C MET A 83 -1.69 -5.94 -10.92
N ASP A 84 -0.82 -6.89 -11.28
CA ASP A 84 0.62 -6.63 -11.43
C ASP A 84 0.88 -5.60 -12.54
N ARG A 85 0.21 -5.73 -13.70
CA ARG A 85 0.32 -4.74 -14.77
C ARG A 85 -0.08 -3.33 -14.32
N LEU A 86 -1.19 -3.18 -13.59
CA LEU A 86 -1.63 -1.89 -13.05
C LEU A 86 -0.59 -1.29 -12.09
N CYS A 87 -0.12 -2.08 -11.12
CA CYS A 87 0.89 -1.62 -10.17
C CYS A 87 2.18 -1.17 -10.88
N ARG A 88 2.63 -1.92 -11.89
CA ARG A 88 3.82 -1.56 -12.68
C ARG A 88 3.60 -0.29 -13.47
N MET A 89 2.45 -0.13 -14.10
CA MET A 89 2.10 1.09 -14.85
C MET A 89 2.12 2.33 -13.94
N HIS A 90 1.52 2.23 -12.75
CA HIS A 90 1.54 3.31 -11.76
C HIS A 90 2.96 3.64 -11.30
N ALA A 91 3.76 2.63 -10.96
CA ALA A 91 5.14 2.81 -10.53
C ALA A 91 6.02 3.39 -11.65
N GLN A 92 5.85 2.95 -12.88
CA GLN A 92 6.57 3.47 -14.04
C GLN A 92 6.25 4.96 -14.28
N PHE A 93 4.98 5.33 -14.22
CA PHE A 93 4.58 6.73 -14.34
C PHE A 93 5.25 7.62 -13.28
N LEU A 94 5.27 7.17 -12.02
CA LEU A 94 5.93 7.89 -10.93
C LEU A 94 7.45 7.97 -11.11
N GLU A 95 8.08 6.92 -11.64
CA GLU A 95 9.50 6.92 -11.97
C GLU A 95 9.81 7.97 -13.04
N GLU A 96 9.04 7.98 -14.12
CA GLU A 96 9.22 8.93 -15.22
C GLU A 96 9.01 10.38 -14.78
N TRP A 97 7.98 10.62 -13.97
CA TRP A 97 7.76 11.93 -13.37
C TRP A 97 8.92 12.36 -12.47
N ALA A 98 9.37 11.49 -11.58
CA ALA A 98 10.47 11.81 -10.67
C ALA A 98 11.75 12.20 -11.43
N LEU A 99 12.11 11.43 -12.45
CA LEU A 99 13.30 11.70 -13.27
C LEU A 99 13.21 13.01 -14.06
N LYS A 100 11.99 13.46 -14.40
CA LYS A 100 11.74 14.72 -15.10
C LYS A 100 11.60 15.92 -14.16
N SER A 101 11.27 15.71 -12.90
CA SER A 101 10.92 16.77 -11.93
C SER A 101 12.09 17.70 -11.57
N GLY A 102 13.32 17.21 -11.65
CA GLY A 102 14.54 17.92 -11.26
C GLY A 102 14.76 18.06 -9.74
N TYR A 103 13.85 17.56 -8.92
CA TYR A 103 13.96 17.59 -7.45
C TYR A 103 13.68 16.23 -6.78
N LEU A 104 13.37 15.20 -7.55
CA LEU A 104 13.10 13.84 -7.08
C LEU A 104 13.96 12.81 -7.82
N MET A 105 14.24 11.71 -7.16
CA MET A 105 14.78 10.50 -7.77
C MET A 105 14.25 9.25 -7.03
N PRO A 106 14.26 8.07 -7.65
CA PRO A 106 13.97 6.83 -6.93
C PRO A 106 14.90 6.66 -5.73
N LEU A 107 14.35 6.34 -4.55
CA LEU A 107 15.15 6.11 -3.35
C LEU A 107 16.02 4.85 -3.47
N VAL A 108 15.48 3.79 -4.08
CA VAL A 108 16.20 2.55 -4.35
C VAL A 108 16.89 2.67 -5.71
N GLU A 109 18.23 2.71 -5.70
CA GLU A 109 19.03 2.93 -6.92
C GLU A 109 18.87 1.77 -7.91
N ASP A 110 19.06 0.53 -7.45
CA ASP A 110 18.91 -0.64 -8.29
C ASP A 110 17.41 -0.91 -8.59
N LYS A 111 17.08 -0.79 -9.86
CA LYS A 111 15.72 -0.98 -10.37
C LYS A 111 15.13 -2.36 -10.05
N LEU A 112 15.99 -3.40 -9.93
CA LEU A 112 15.57 -4.76 -9.63
C LEU A 112 14.91 -4.87 -8.25
N PHE A 113 15.28 -4.02 -7.31
CA PHE A 113 14.80 -4.04 -5.93
C PHE A 113 13.70 -3.00 -5.63
N ARG A 114 13.23 -2.27 -6.64
CA ARG A 114 12.14 -1.29 -6.48
C ARG A 114 10.80 -1.97 -6.30
N SER A 115 10.01 -1.48 -5.34
CA SER A 115 8.63 -1.94 -5.16
C SER A 115 7.69 -1.32 -6.18
N TYR A 116 6.79 -2.13 -6.76
CA TYR A 116 5.73 -1.66 -7.65
C TYR A 116 4.43 -1.31 -6.92
N THR A 117 4.30 -1.66 -5.64
CA THR A 117 3.08 -1.39 -4.86
C THR A 117 3.22 -0.22 -3.90
N SER A 118 4.45 0.18 -3.59
CA SER A 118 4.76 1.32 -2.75
C SER A 118 6.05 1.96 -3.27
N TYR A 119 5.89 3.00 -4.07
CA TYR A 119 7.02 3.68 -4.71
C TYR A 119 7.59 4.74 -3.78
N THR A 120 8.89 4.71 -3.53
CA THR A 120 9.57 5.65 -2.64
C THR A 120 10.53 6.52 -3.45
N LEU A 121 10.42 7.83 -3.23
CA LEU A 121 11.17 8.87 -3.93
C LEU A 121 12.00 9.67 -2.93
N LYS A 122 13.28 9.84 -3.23
CA LYS A 122 14.18 10.72 -2.50
C LYS A 122 14.04 12.14 -3.02
N ILE A 123 13.97 13.13 -2.13
CA ILE A 123 14.07 14.54 -2.47
C ILE A 123 15.55 14.89 -2.59
N THR A 124 15.94 15.39 -3.75
CA THR A 124 17.35 15.74 -4.07
C THR A 124 17.66 17.22 -3.86
N ASP A 125 16.63 18.07 -3.83
CA ASP A 125 16.77 19.49 -3.59
C ASP A 125 16.89 19.77 -2.07
N PRO A 126 18.02 20.30 -1.58
CA PRO A 126 18.25 20.53 -0.16
C PRO A 126 17.31 21.58 0.45
N ALA A 127 16.71 22.45 -0.35
CA ALA A 127 15.76 23.46 0.10
C ALA A 127 14.35 22.89 0.36
N LEU A 128 14.09 21.64 0.00
CA LEU A 128 12.78 21.00 0.13
C LEU A 128 12.79 19.94 1.21
N GLN A 129 11.70 19.90 1.98
CA GLN A 129 11.47 18.86 3.01
C GLN A 129 10.15 18.13 2.74
N ALA A 130 10.16 16.80 2.86
CA ALA A 130 8.96 15.97 2.65
C ALA A 130 7.80 16.39 3.57
N ASN A 131 8.11 16.77 4.82
CA ASN A 131 7.10 17.23 5.77
C ASN A 131 6.44 18.54 5.34
N ASP A 132 7.17 19.46 4.70
CA ASP A 132 6.60 20.72 4.24
C ASP A 132 5.71 20.51 3.02
N ILE A 133 6.11 19.63 2.11
CA ILE A 133 5.28 19.19 0.99
C ILE A 133 3.98 18.55 1.50
N ASN A 134 4.07 17.60 2.43
CA ASN A 134 2.89 16.93 3.00
C ASN A 134 1.97 17.91 3.74
N ARG A 135 2.53 18.86 4.49
CA ARG A 135 1.76 19.90 5.20
C ARG A 135 1.04 20.83 4.23
N ALA A 136 1.73 21.25 3.16
CA ALA A 136 1.13 22.11 2.14
C ALA A 136 0.02 21.39 1.36
N LEU A 137 0.20 20.11 1.02
CA LEU A 137 -0.85 19.29 0.41
C LEU A 137 -2.06 19.15 1.35
N ALA A 138 -1.84 18.93 2.64
CA ALA A 138 -2.91 18.88 3.65
C ALA A 138 -3.71 20.19 3.70
N ALA A 139 -3.03 21.33 3.63
CA ALA A 139 -3.66 22.65 3.65
C ALA A 139 -4.54 22.93 2.43
N THR A 140 -4.36 22.20 1.32
CA THR A 140 -5.24 22.32 0.14
C THR A 140 -6.61 21.69 0.35
N GLY A 141 -6.83 20.91 1.40
CA GLY A 141 -8.05 20.13 1.62
C GLY A 141 -8.17 18.89 0.73
N LEU A 142 -7.15 18.51 0.00
CA LEU A 142 -7.11 17.34 -0.88
C LEU A 142 -6.67 16.10 -0.09
N PHE A 143 -7.47 15.65 0.86
CA PHE A 143 -7.13 14.56 1.77
C PHE A 143 -6.73 13.27 1.07
N ASN A 144 -7.37 12.91 -0.05
CA ASN A 144 -7.04 11.71 -0.81
C ASN A 144 -5.60 11.73 -1.36
N LEU A 145 -5.12 12.88 -1.81
CA LEU A 145 -3.75 13.04 -2.29
C LEU A 145 -2.74 12.99 -1.14
N GLN A 146 -3.09 13.58 0.01
CA GLN A 146 -2.25 13.54 1.20
C GLN A 146 -2.06 12.11 1.72
N ASP A 147 -3.13 11.30 1.76
CA ASP A 147 -3.04 9.91 2.22
C ASP A 147 -2.20 9.02 1.30
N GLY A 148 -2.09 9.37 0.03
CA GLY A 148 -1.23 8.69 -0.94
C GLY A 148 0.25 9.04 -0.82
N ILE A 149 0.58 10.24 -0.29
CA ILE A 149 1.95 10.74 -0.16
C ILE A 149 2.29 10.91 1.33
N LYS A 150 3.27 10.15 1.81
CA LYS A 150 3.75 10.26 3.21
C LYS A 150 5.27 10.27 3.24
N ALA A 151 5.84 11.11 4.09
CA ALA A 151 7.22 10.95 4.52
C ALA A 151 7.37 9.56 5.17
N HIS A 152 8.37 8.80 4.78
CA HIS A 152 8.55 7.46 5.32
C HIS A 152 9.30 7.53 6.66
N PRO A 153 8.69 7.13 7.81
CA PRO A 153 9.31 7.33 9.14
C PRO A 153 10.65 6.62 9.32
N SER A 154 10.84 5.50 8.60
CA SER A 154 12.06 4.69 8.66
C SER A 154 13.03 4.99 7.53
N ALA A 155 12.71 5.92 6.63
CA ALA A 155 13.64 6.29 5.58
C ALA A 155 14.79 7.09 6.21
N PRO A 156 16.05 6.74 5.93
CA PRO A 156 17.19 7.46 6.47
C PRO A 156 17.34 8.86 5.87
N GLU A 157 16.55 9.17 4.86
CA GLU A 157 16.65 10.37 4.05
C GLU A 157 15.28 11.03 3.84
N ASN A 158 15.31 12.28 3.45
CA ASN A 158 14.16 13.08 3.08
C ASN A 158 13.44 12.47 1.85
N SER A 159 12.30 11.82 2.06
CA SER A 159 11.65 11.00 1.03
C SER A 159 10.13 11.07 1.07
N LEU A 160 9.51 10.81 -0.07
CA LEU A 160 8.07 10.65 -0.26
C LEU A 160 7.78 9.18 -0.59
N ARG A 161 6.67 8.66 -0.09
CA ARG A 161 6.18 7.33 -0.43
C ARG A 161 4.77 7.41 -1.01
N ILE A 162 4.61 6.85 -2.20
CA ILE A 162 3.34 6.85 -2.93
C ILE A 162 2.85 5.41 -3.08
N ALA A 163 1.59 5.15 -2.70
CA ALA A 163 0.96 3.86 -2.91
C ALA A 163 0.60 3.68 -4.39
N CYS A 164 0.91 2.49 -4.93
CA CYS A 164 0.63 2.10 -6.32
C CYS A 164 -0.36 0.93 -6.37
N PHE A 165 -1.32 0.90 -5.43
CA PHE A 165 -2.31 -0.17 -5.37
C PHE A 165 -3.27 -0.11 -6.55
N PRO A 166 -3.80 -1.25 -7.04
CA PRO A 166 -4.71 -1.28 -8.19
C PRO A 166 -5.92 -0.35 -8.05
N PHE A 167 -6.49 -0.24 -6.84
CA PHE A 167 -7.67 0.59 -6.57
C PHE A 167 -7.38 2.09 -6.37
N VAL A 168 -6.13 2.54 -6.40
CA VAL A 168 -5.83 3.99 -6.39
C VAL A 168 -6.24 4.61 -7.73
N ASP A 169 -5.91 3.93 -8.83
CA ASP A 169 -6.41 4.28 -10.16
C ASP A 169 -6.68 2.99 -10.96
N PRO A 170 -7.89 2.43 -10.84
CA PRO A 170 -8.23 1.13 -11.44
C PRO A 170 -8.33 1.17 -12.97
N HIS A 171 -8.33 2.36 -13.57
CA HIS A 171 -8.56 2.56 -15.00
C HIS A 171 -7.38 3.18 -15.75
N GLY A 172 -6.31 3.56 -15.05
CA GLY A 172 -5.17 4.18 -15.72
C GLY A 172 -4.18 4.87 -14.80
N ILE A 173 -3.84 6.13 -15.13
CA ILE A 173 -2.87 6.97 -14.42
C ILE A 173 -3.43 8.37 -14.07
N ASN A 174 -4.72 8.61 -14.27
CA ASN A 174 -5.31 9.95 -14.12
C ASN A 174 -5.15 10.51 -12.70
N GLU A 175 -5.32 9.66 -11.68
CA GLU A 175 -5.16 10.08 -10.27
C GLU A 175 -3.68 10.39 -9.96
N TYR A 176 -2.75 9.67 -10.58
CA TYR A 176 -1.31 9.96 -10.46
C TYR A 176 -0.92 11.24 -11.19
N GLU A 177 -1.52 11.53 -12.35
CA GLU A 177 -1.32 12.83 -13.04
C GLU A 177 -1.81 14.00 -12.19
N ARG A 178 -2.97 13.87 -11.55
CA ARG A 178 -3.48 14.89 -10.62
C ARG A 178 -2.56 15.07 -9.43
N LEU A 179 -2.15 13.95 -8.82
CA LEU A 179 -1.24 13.94 -7.69
C LEU A 179 0.07 14.65 -8.02
N THR A 180 0.73 14.27 -9.11
CA THR A 180 2.04 14.83 -9.49
C THR A 180 1.95 16.32 -9.82
N LYS A 181 0.90 16.77 -10.52
CA LYS A 181 0.63 18.20 -10.76
C LYS A 181 0.44 18.98 -9.46
N CYS A 182 -0.27 18.41 -8.46
CA CYS A 182 -0.41 19.05 -7.15
C CYS A 182 0.91 19.15 -6.41
N VAL A 183 1.73 18.09 -6.44
CA VAL A 183 3.06 18.11 -5.81
C VAL A 183 3.96 19.14 -6.47
N ASP A 184 4.02 19.16 -7.80
CA ASP A 184 4.83 20.14 -8.56
C ASP A 184 4.40 21.58 -8.26
N TYR A 185 3.10 21.84 -8.17
CA TYR A 185 2.56 23.13 -7.79
C TYR A 185 3.00 23.52 -6.37
N VAL A 186 2.82 22.64 -5.39
CA VAL A 186 3.23 22.89 -4.00
C VAL A 186 4.72 23.16 -3.90
N VAL A 187 5.54 22.36 -4.57
CA VAL A 187 7.00 22.56 -4.62
C VAL A 187 7.36 23.92 -5.21
N SER A 188 6.67 24.34 -6.27
CA SER A 188 6.87 25.66 -6.87
C SER A 188 6.59 26.81 -5.88
N GLN A 189 5.51 26.68 -5.08
CA GLN A 189 5.15 27.67 -4.06
C GLN A 189 6.17 27.70 -2.92
N LEU A 190 6.62 26.54 -2.44
CA LEU A 190 7.63 26.46 -1.39
C LEU A 190 8.95 27.11 -1.83
N LYS A 191 9.39 26.88 -3.06
CA LYS A 191 10.61 27.53 -3.62
C LYS A 191 10.48 29.03 -3.76
N ASN A 192 9.31 29.55 -4.08
CA ASN A 192 9.08 30.99 -4.19
C ASN A 192 9.06 31.69 -2.84
N ASN A 193 8.57 31.02 -1.78
CA ASN A 193 8.54 31.58 -0.42
C ASN A 193 9.91 31.59 0.27
N HIS A 194 10.89 30.89 -0.24
CA HIS A 194 12.28 30.87 0.25
C HIS A 194 13.20 31.85 -0.50
N ARG A 195 12.68 32.60 -1.47
CA ARG A 195 13.37 33.70 -2.17
C ARG A 195 12.96 35.05 -1.57
#